data_5983a9287436e1f4683e3c04ec1c4044
#
_entry.id   5983a9287436e1f4683e3c04ec1c4044
#
_cell.length_a   1.000
_cell.length_b   1.000
_cell.length_c   1.000
_cell.angle_alpha   90.00
_cell.angle_beta   90.00
_cell.angle_gamma   90.00
#
_symmetry.space_group_name_H-M   'P 1'
#
loop_
_entity.id
_entity.type
_entity.pdbx_description
1 polymer ?
#
loop_
_entity_poly.entity_id
_entity_poly.type
_entity_poly.pdbx_seq_one_letter_code
_entity_poly.pdbx_strand_id
1 'polypeptide(L)'
;MAFLEPKPVETVIRETIIPRATDNLPMKTITLERLFLLSLEKAIFLEKYIGNFNAMNLSLKIKNLVLIKLIIFGIVCLTSTKISAQTNNQQENCYKPAADRPELYLKLLKNKNIAVVANQTSLLADKTHLVDFLVKNNIKIKEIFAPEHGFRGNADAGEHVKNGIDTKTGLPIVSLYGDNKKPKAEQLQGVDLILFDIQDVGVRFYTYISTLSYVMEAAAENNIEVIVLDRPNPHDGYTDG
;
A
#
# COMPACT_ATOMS: atom_id res chain seq x y z
N MET A 1 34.09 -27.71 27.58
CA MET A 1 32.95 -26.75 27.33
C MET A 1 32.88 -26.57 25.83
N ALA A 2 31.92 -27.23 25.20
CA ALA A 2 31.73 -27.10 23.76
C ALA A 2 30.75 -25.94 23.54
N PHE A 3 31.21 -24.90 22.86
CA PHE A 3 30.33 -23.84 22.38
C PHE A 3 29.44 -24.43 21.27
N LEU A 4 28.15 -24.55 21.57
CA LEU A 4 27.13 -24.82 20.54
C LEU A 4 26.96 -23.54 19.72
N GLU A 5 27.35 -23.62 18.46
CA GLU A 5 27.01 -22.57 17.47
C GLU A 5 25.48 -22.44 17.38
N PRO A 6 24.94 -21.22 17.39
CA PRO A 6 23.52 -21.03 17.18
C PRO A 6 23.13 -21.51 15.79
N LYS A 7 22.12 -22.36 15.70
CA LYS A 7 21.53 -22.76 14.42
C LYS A 7 21.03 -21.54 13.69
N PRO A 8 21.26 -21.42 12.37
CA PRO A 8 20.70 -20.30 11.60
C PRO A 8 19.17 -20.32 11.70
N VAL A 9 18.62 -19.19 12.09
CA VAL A 9 17.18 -18.96 12.05
C VAL A 9 16.78 -18.98 10.57
N GLU A 10 16.06 -20.02 10.14
CA GLU A 10 15.40 -20.00 8.84
C GLU A 10 14.31 -18.93 8.86
N THR A 11 14.73 -17.74 8.52
CA THR A 11 13.80 -16.65 8.24
C THR A 11 13.09 -17.01 6.94
N VAL A 12 11.83 -17.41 7.03
CA VAL A 12 10.98 -17.62 5.85
C VAL A 12 10.68 -16.25 5.26
N ILE A 13 11.66 -15.66 4.58
CA ILE A 13 11.44 -14.57 3.66
C ILE A 13 10.77 -15.20 2.45
N ARG A 14 9.44 -15.23 2.42
CA ARG A 14 8.73 -15.54 1.18
C ARG A 14 8.97 -14.38 0.24
N GLU A 15 9.66 -14.66 -0.86
CA GLU A 15 9.86 -13.75 -1.97
C GLU A 15 8.54 -13.08 -2.33
N THR A 16 8.45 -11.81 -2.03
CA THR A 16 7.42 -10.95 -2.58
C THR A 16 7.79 -10.76 -4.04
N ILE A 17 7.08 -11.40 -4.96
CA ILE A 17 7.19 -11.08 -6.38
C ILE A 17 6.68 -9.65 -6.51
N ILE A 18 7.61 -8.70 -6.52
CA ILE A 18 7.34 -7.30 -6.85
C ILE A 18 7.18 -7.26 -8.37
N PRO A 19 6.00 -6.94 -8.91
CA PRO A 19 5.90 -6.62 -10.32
C PRO A 19 6.77 -5.38 -10.57
N ARG A 20 7.75 -5.47 -11.47
CA ARG A 20 8.46 -4.30 -11.95
C ARG A 20 7.42 -3.30 -12.45
N ALA A 21 7.36 -2.14 -11.83
CA ALA A 21 6.66 -0.99 -12.38
C ALA A 21 7.35 -0.65 -13.70
N THR A 22 6.67 -0.94 -14.81
CA THR A 22 7.04 -0.37 -16.09
C THR A 22 6.73 1.11 -16.02
N ASP A 23 7.74 1.93 -16.30
CA ASP A 23 7.69 3.38 -16.38
C ASP A 23 6.55 3.83 -17.30
N ASN A 24 5.38 4.07 -16.72
CA ASN A 24 4.33 4.82 -17.35
C ASN A 24 4.26 6.20 -16.71
N LEU A 25 5.19 7.07 -17.14
CA LEU A 25 4.97 8.51 -17.00
C LEU A 25 3.59 8.83 -17.58
N PRO A 26 2.73 9.59 -16.87
CA PRO A 26 1.46 10.01 -17.43
C PRO A 26 1.76 10.93 -18.59
N MET A 27 1.73 10.39 -19.82
CA MET A 27 1.60 11.24 -21.01
C MET A 27 0.33 12.04 -20.80
N LYS A 28 0.48 13.37 -20.64
CA LYS A 28 -0.65 14.29 -20.69
C LYS A 28 -1.35 14.03 -22.01
N THR A 29 -2.44 13.31 -21.92
CA THR A 29 -3.30 13.05 -23.07
C THR A 29 -3.79 14.40 -23.54
N ILE A 30 -3.17 14.91 -24.61
CA ILE A 30 -3.69 16.08 -25.32
C ILE A 30 -4.99 15.58 -25.93
N THR A 31 -6.11 15.93 -25.33
CA THR A 31 -7.41 15.53 -25.83
C THR A 31 -7.57 16.06 -27.25
N LEU A 32 -8.16 15.25 -28.13
CA LEU A 32 -8.49 15.63 -29.52
C LEU A 32 -9.22 16.98 -29.59
N GLU A 33 -10.02 17.32 -28.57
CA GLU A 33 -10.65 18.63 -28.40
C GLU A 33 -9.65 19.78 -28.34
N ARG A 34 -8.54 19.64 -27.59
CA ARG A 34 -7.51 20.67 -27.50
C ARG A 34 -6.77 20.88 -28.83
N LEU A 35 -6.51 19.80 -29.57
CA LEU A 35 -5.93 19.88 -30.90
C LEU A 35 -6.90 20.54 -31.90
N PHE A 36 -8.19 20.25 -31.78
CA PHE A 36 -9.23 20.86 -32.59
C PHE A 36 -9.37 22.39 -32.29
N LEU A 37 -9.42 22.79 -31.04
CA LEU A 37 -9.46 24.20 -30.61
C LEU A 37 -8.25 24.96 -31.11
N LEU A 38 -7.04 24.43 -30.97
CA LEU A 38 -5.80 25.04 -31.47
C LEU A 38 -5.79 25.18 -33.00
N SER A 39 -6.40 24.25 -33.73
CA SER A 39 -6.52 24.33 -35.19
C SER A 39 -7.56 25.36 -35.64
N LEU A 40 -8.63 25.51 -34.86
CA LEU A 40 -9.68 26.50 -35.11
C LEU A 40 -9.18 27.93 -34.83
N GLU A 41 -8.44 28.16 -33.73
CA GLU A 41 -7.83 29.45 -33.41
C GLU A 41 -6.82 29.89 -34.47
N LYS A 42 -6.01 28.96 -35.00
CA LYS A 42 -5.09 29.23 -36.12
C LYS A 42 -5.83 29.57 -37.40
N ALA A 43 -6.95 28.92 -37.69
CA ALA A 43 -7.75 29.19 -38.87
C ALA A 43 -8.41 30.58 -38.80
N ILE A 44 -8.96 30.97 -37.64
CA ILE A 44 -9.53 32.30 -37.38
C ILE A 44 -8.46 33.39 -37.45
N PHE A 45 -7.27 33.14 -36.90
CA PHE A 45 -6.14 34.05 -36.95
C PHE A 45 -5.68 34.29 -38.40
N LEU A 46 -5.58 33.25 -39.23
CA LEU A 46 -5.24 33.38 -40.67
C LEU A 46 -6.29 34.13 -41.47
N GLU A 47 -7.58 33.95 -41.19
CA GLU A 47 -8.66 34.67 -41.84
C GLU A 47 -8.62 36.17 -41.51
N LYS A 48 -8.21 36.58 -40.30
CA LYS A 48 -8.10 37.95 -39.88
C LYS A 48 -6.88 38.69 -40.42
N TYR A 49 -5.79 37.97 -40.75
CA TYR A 49 -4.53 38.55 -41.21
C TYR A 49 -4.34 38.56 -42.76
N ILE A 50 -5.07 37.74 -43.52
CA ILE A 50 -4.99 37.65 -44.99
C ILE A 50 -6.14 38.44 -45.66
N GLY A 51 -6.63 39.48 -45.01
CA GLY A 51 -7.57 40.41 -45.61
C GLY A 51 -6.89 41.24 -46.67
N ASN A 52 -7.15 40.89 -47.95
CA ASN A 52 -6.96 41.61 -49.21
C ASN A 52 -6.05 40.90 -50.25
N PHE A 53 -6.41 39.70 -50.62
CA PHE A 53 -5.99 39.17 -51.94
C PHE A 53 -7.06 38.19 -52.48
N ASN A 54 -7.74 38.66 -53.56
CA ASN A 54 -8.71 37.87 -54.37
C ASN A 54 -9.67 36.96 -53.58
N ALA A 55 -10.56 37.58 -52.81
CA ALA A 55 -11.39 36.96 -51.79
C ALA A 55 -12.36 35.89 -52.29
N MET A 56 -12.74 35.85 -53.60
CA MET A 56 -13.82 34.98 -54.05
C MET A 56 -13.34 33.53 -54.30
N ASN A 57 -12.16 33.33 -54.90
CA ASN A 57 -11.62 31.98 -55.16
C ASN A 57 -10.96 31.33 -53.94
N LEU A 58 -10.40 32.13 -53.05
CA LEU A 58 -9.78 31.64 -51.82
C LEU A 58 -10.83 31.22 -50.77
N SER A 59 -11.95 31.98 -50.69
CA SER A 59 -13.08 31.65 -49.81
C SER A 59 -13.71 30.29 -50.18
N LEU A 60 -13.83 29.97 -51.47
CA LEU A 60 -14.39 28.69 -51.92
C LEU A 60 -13.45 27.50 -51.57
N LYS A 61 -12.13 27.69 -51.77
CA LYS A 61 -11.12 26.68 -51.42
C LYS A 61 -11.07 26.44 -49.89
N ILE A 62 -11.17 27.48 -49.09
CA ILE A 62 -11.18 27.36 -47.60
C ILE A 62 -12.47 26.67 -47.16
N LYS A 63 -13.64 27.02 -47.67
CA LYS A 63 -14.92 26.36 -47.39
C LYS A 63 -14.87 24.86 -47.71
N ASN A 64 -14.32 24.48 -48.87
CA ASN A 64 -14.17 23.08 -49.23
C ASN A 64 -13.18 22.34 -48.33
N LEU A 65 -12.10 22.98 -47.92
CA LEU A 65 -11.12 22.41 -46.97
C LEU A 65 -11.72 22.17 -45.59
N VAL A 66 -12.53 23.11 -45.10
CA VAL A 66 -13.26 22.98 -43.83
C VAL A 66 -14.31 21.88 -43.93
N LEU A 67 -15.05 21.81 -45.05
CA LEU A 67 -16.03 20.74 -45.26
C LEU A 67 -15.40 19.35 -45.29
N ILE A 68 -14.25 19.21 -45.96
CA ILE A 68 -13.50 17.94 -46.01
C ILE A 68 -13.02 17.55 -44.62
N LYS A 69 -12.52 18.51 -43.80
CA LYS A 69 -12.11 18.23 -42.41
C LYS A 69 -13.28 17.82 -41.52
N LEU A 70 -14.45 18.41 -41.68
CA LEU A 70 -15.67 18.04 -40.98
C LEU A 70 -16.16 16.64 -41.35
N ILE A 71 -16.07 16.27 -42.65
CA ILE A 71 -16.42 14.93 -43.13
C ILE A 71 -15.45 13.89 -42.55
N ILE A 72 -14.14 14.16 -42.56
CA ILE A 72 -13.13 13.26 -41.99
C ILE A 72 -13.35 13.12 -40.46
N PHE A 73 -13.65 14.20 -39.75
CA PHE A 73 -13.98 14.16 -38.36
C PHE A 73 -15.23 13.35 -38.06
N GLY A 74 -16.29 13.53 -38.88
CA GLY A 74 -17.50 12.72 -38.81
C GLY A 74 -17.26 11.23 -39.02
N ILE A 75 -16.42 10.87 -39.99
CA ILE A 75 -16.03 9.48 -40.27
C ILE A 75 -15.22 8.90 -39.10
N VAL A 76 -14.28 9.66 -38.54
CA VAL A 76 -13.49 9.26 -37.34
C VAL A 76 -14.40 9.06 -36.14
N CYS A 77 -15.37 9.93 -35.92
CA CYS A 77 -16.35 9.76 -34.83
C CYS A 77 -17.25 8.55 -35.05
N LEU A 78 -17.69 8.27 -36.26
CA LEU A 78 -18.50 7.09 -36.59
C LEU A 78 -17.73 5.77 -36.48
N THR A 79 -16.43 5.78 -36.74
CA THR A 79 -15.57 4.61 -36.56
C THR A 79 -15.14 4.40 -35.12
N SER A 80 -15.08 5.47 -34.33
CA SER A 80 -14.74 5.42 -32.89
C SER A 80 -15.83 4.75 -32.03
N THR A 81 -17.08 4.67 -32.53
CA THR A 81 -18.17 4.01 -31.77
C THR A 81 -18.08 2.48 -31.77
N LYS A 82 -17.14 1.88 -32.50
CA LYS A 82 -16.86 0.43 -32.46
C LYS A 82 -15.54 0.05 -31.79
N ILE A 83 -14.80 0.99 -31.23
CA ILE A 83 -13.84 0.64 -30.22
C ILE A 83 -14.68 0.39 -28.96
N SER A 84 -15.30 -0.78 -28.94
CA SER A 84 -15.65 -1.43 -27.70
C SER A 84 -14.39 -1.29 -26.87
N ALA A 85 -14.44 -0.47 -25.82
CA ALA A 85 -13.49 -0.58 -24.78
C ALA A 85 -13.60 -2.03 -24.33
N GLN A 86 -12.75 -2.89 -24.88
CA GLN A 86 -12.28 -3.99 -24.09
C GLN A 86 -11.70 -3.28 -22.88
N THR A 87 -12.56 -3.05 -21.89
CA THR A 87 -12.10 -3.05 -20.52
C THR A 87 -11.33 -4.37 -20.45
N ASN A 88 -10.03 -4.27 -20.68
CA ASN A 88 -9.15 -5.23 -20.11
C ASN A 88 -9.61 -5.22 -18.65
N ASN A 89 -10.32 -6.27 -18.27
CA ASN A 89 -10.29 -6.78 -16.92
C ASN A 89 -8.83 -7.24 -16.70
N GLN A 90 -7.89 -6.33 -16.81
CA GLN A 90 -6.79 -6.30 -15.90
C GLN A 90 -7.53 -6.12 -14.56
N GLN A 91 -7.88 -7.22 -13.97
CA GLN A 91 -7.99 -7.35 -12.55
C GLN A 91 -6.76 -6.59 -12.09
N GLU A 92 -6.96 -5.31 -11.72
CA GLU A 92 -5.95 -4.58 -10.99
C GLU A 92 -5.58 -5.58 -9.91
N ASN A 93 -4.37 -6.11 -9.98
CA ASN A 93 -3.78 -6.86 -8.89
C ASN A 93 -3.62 -5.84 -7.77
N CYS A 94 -4.78 -5.45 -7.23
CA CYS A 94 -4.85 -4.57 -6.09
C CYS A 94 -4.11 -5.33 -5.01
N TYR A 95 -2.92 -4.87 -4.70
CA TYR A 95 -2.09 -5.47 -3.67
C TYR A 95 -2.93 -5.57 -2.40
N LYS A 96 -3.19 -6.80 -1.97
CA LYS A 96 -3.88 -7.05 -0.70
C LYS A 96 -2.82 -7.17 0.38
N PRO A 97 -2.88 -6.34 1.44
CA PRO A 97 -2.05 -6.53 2.61
C PRO A 97 -2.09 -7.98 3.10
N ALA A 98 -1.01 -8.46 3.68
CA ALA A 98 -0.96 -9.84 4.15
C ALA A 98 -2.04 -10.12 5.20
N ALA A 99 -2.43 -9.14 6.00
CA ALA A 99 -3.52 -9.24 6.96
C ALA A 99 -4.88 -9.60 6.32
N ASP A 100 -5.12 -9.19 5.07
CA ASP A 100 -6.34 -9.49 4.32
C ASP A 100 -6.32 -10.84 3.59
N ARG A 101 -5.31 -11.66 3.85
CA ARG A 101 -5.15 -13.00 3.30
C ARG A 101 -5.07 -14.05 4.42
N PRO A 102 -6.13 -14.22 5.22
CA PRO A 102 -6.11 -15.08 6.40
C PRO A 102 -5.85 -16.56 6.08
N GLU A 103 -6.15 -16.98 4.87
CA GLU A 103 -5.85 -18.34 4.38
C GLU A 103 -4.36 -18.66 4.40
N LEU A 104 -3.48 -17.66 4.36
CA LEU A 104 -2.03 -17.82 4.35
C LEU A 104 -1.46 -18.02 5.76
N TYR A 105 -2.01 -17.34 6.77
CA TYR A 105 -1.40 -17.30 8.10
C TYR A 105 -2.24 -17.96 9.20
N LEU A 106 -3.57 -17.97 9.14
CA LEU A 106 -4.39 -18.53 10.23
C LEU A 106 -4.04 -19.99 10.56
N LYS A 107 -3.69 -20.79 9.55
CA LYS A 107 -3.30 -22.20 9.78
C LYS A 107 -2.00 -22.31 10.58
N LEU A 108 -1.08 -21.35 10.41
CA LEU A 108 0.20 -21.31 11.11
C LEU A 108 0.07 -20.89 12.58
N LEU A 109 -1.02 -20.19 12.92
CA LEU A 109 -1.32 -19.69 14.27
C LEU A 109 -2.12 -20.68 15.12
N LYS A 110 -2.78 -21.66 14.49
CA LYS A 110 -3.60 -22.65 15.22
C LYS A 110 -2.78 -23.44 16.21
N ASN A 111 -3.35 -23.64 17.41
CA ASN A 111 -2.76 -24.41 18.52
C ASN A 111 -1.45 -23.81 19.07
N LYS A 112 -1.12 -22.58 18.72
CA LYS A 112 0.02 -21.83 19.28
C LYS A 112 -0.50 -20.74 20.22
N ASN A 113 0.27 -20.44 21.26
CA ASN A 113 0.09 -19.25 22.07
C ASN A 113 0.87 -18.13 21.39
N ILE A 114 0.19 -17.17 20.82
CA ILE A 114 0.87 -16.12 20.07
C ILE A 114 0.96 -14.80 20.85
N ALA A 115 2.02 -14.04 20.60
CA ALA A 115 2.07 -12.63 20.91
C ALA A 115 1.82 -11.84 19.62
N VAL A 116 1.12 -10.72 19.70
CA VAL A 116 0.81 -9.88 18.53
C VAL A 116 1.43 -8.51 18.72
N VAL A 117 2.30 -8.10 17.80
CA VAL A 117 2.83 -6.73 17.74
C VAL A 117 1.94 -5.93 16.81
N ALA A 118 1.18 -5.00 17.36
CA ALA A 118 0.14 -4.29 16.62
C ALA A 118 -0.12 -2.88 17.17
N ASN A 119 -0.65 -2.01 16.33
CA ASN A 119 -1.10 -0.69 16.69
C ASN A 119 -2.42 -0.32 15.97
N GLN A 120 -2.83 0.93 15.99
CA GLN A 120 -4.05 1.42 15.34
C GLN A 120 -4.10 1.20 13.83
N THR A 121 -2.97 0.92 13.18
CA THR A 121 -2.91 0.66 11.73
C THR A 121 -3.15 -0.79 11.36
N SER A 122 -3.20 -1.69 12.35
CA SER A 122 -3.39 -3.14 12.18
C SER A 122 -4.84 -3.46 11.83
N LEU A 123 -5.32 -2.90 10.71
CA LEU A 123 -6.70 -3.01 10.24
C LEU A 123 -6.77 -3.89 8.99
N LEU A 124 -7.81 -4.71 8.91
CA LEU A 124 -8.23 -5.40 7.70
C LEU A 124 -8.99 -4.45 6.78
N ALA A 125 -9.25 -4.85 5.53
CA ALA A 125 -9.97 -4.05 4.53
C ALA A 125 -11.37 -3.59 5.00
N ASP A 126 -12.04 -4.39 5.82
CA ASP A 126 -13.34 -4.06 6.45
C ASP A 126 -13.21 -3.18 7.69
N LYS A 127 -12.01 -2.66 7.99
CA LYS A 127 -11.64 -1.87 9.19
C LYS A 127 -11.74 -2.64 10.51
N THR A 128 -11.91 -3.95 10.48
CA THR A 128 -11.77 -4.77 11.67
C THR A 128 -10.31 -4.79 12.12
N HIS A 129 -10.03 -4.56 13.39
CA HIS A 129 -8.68 -4.66 13.92
C HIS A 129 -8.21 -6.12 13.91
N LEU A 130 -6.96 -6.38 13.49
CA LEU A 130 -6.40 -7.73 13.36
C LEU A 130 -6.59 -8.56 14.62
N VAL A 131 -6.32 -8.00 15.80
CA VAL A 131 -6.47 -8.70 17.09
C VAL A 131 -7.93 -9.13 17.31
N ASP A 132 -8.89 -8.27 17.01
CA ASP A 132 -10.32 -8.59 17.12
C ASP A 132 -10.70 -9.74 16.17
N PHE A 133 -10.16 -9.70 14.95
CA PHE A 133 -10.34 -10.76 13.96
C PHE A 133 -9.73 -12.11 14.42
N LEU A 134 -8.53 -12.09 14.99
CA LEU A 134 -7.85 -13.28 15.48
C LEU A 134 -8.62 -13.90 16.66
N VAL A 135 -9.09 -13.11 17.61
CA VAL A 135 -9.92 -13.55 18.74
C VAL A 135 -11.21 -14.19 18.25
N LYS A 136 -11.88 -13.58 17.26
CA LYS A 136 -13.10 -14.13 16.64
C LYS A 136 -12.85 -15.50 15.95
N ASN A 137 -11.62 -15.73 15.46
CA ASN A 137 -11.20 -16.98 14.84
C ASN A 137 -10.60 -17.99 15.84
N ASN A 138 -10.79 -17.77 17.14
CA ASN A 138 -10.32 -18.64 18.22
C ASN A 138 -8.79 -18.84 18.24
N ILE A 139 -8.02 -17.84 17.82
CA ILE A 139 -6.57 -17.84 17.97
C ILE A 139 -6.21 -17.45 19.40
N LYS A 140 -5.34 -18.22 20.04
CA LYS A 140 -4.91 -17.98 21.41
C LYS A 140 -3.85 -16.89 21.44
N ILE A 141 -4.26 -15.68 21.79
CA ILE A 141 -3.36 -14.54 21.98
C ILE A 141 -3.02 -14.47 23.47
N LYS A 142 -1.73 -14.54 23.78
CA LYS A 142 -1.24 -14.42 25.15
C LYS A 142 -1.16 -12.97 25.57
N GLU A 143 -0.58 -12.12 24.72
CA GLU A 143 -0.38 -10.70 24.97
C GLU A 143 -0.21 -9.91 23.67
N ILE A 144 -0.38 -8.60 23.80
CA ILE A 144 -0.22 -7.63 22.71
C ILE A 144 0.97 -6.75 23.05
N PHE A 145 1.92 -6.63 22.15
CA PHE A 145 3.00 -5.67 22.20
C PHE A 145 2.60 -4.41 21.44
N ALA A 146 2.58 -3.27 22.11
CA ALA A 146 2.19 -1.99 21.55
C ALA A 146 3.39 -1.05 21.43
N PRO A 147 3.74 -0.57 20.22
CA PRO A 147 4.80 0.42 20.04
C PRO A 147 4.33 1.82 20.45
N GLU A 148 5.12 2.83 20.10
CA GLU A 148 4.74 4.25 20.22
C GLU A 148 3.30 4.49 19.69
N HIS A 149 2.56 5.42 20.27
CA HIS A 149 1.13 5.70 20.07
C HIS A 149 0.17 4.65 20.62
N GLY A 150 0.67 3.54 21.16
CA GLY A 150 -0.13 2.52 21.82
C GLY A 150 -0.90 1.61 20.86
N PHE A 151 -1.62 0.64 21.46
CA PHE A 151 -2.28 -0.42 20.70
C PHE A 151 -3.44 0.07 19.82
N ARG A 152 -4.28 0.98 20.33
CA ARG A 152 -5.44 1.51 19.59
C ARG A 152 -5.31 2.99 19.24
N GLY A 153 -4.08 3.54 19.30
CA GLY A 153 -3.82 4.93 18.93
C GLY A 153 -4.35 5.96 19.92
N ASN A 154 -4.40 5.61 21.19
CA ASN A 154 -4.94 6.47 22.24
C ASN A 154 -3.87 7.36 22.90
N ALA A 155 -2.61 7.22 22.52
CA ALA A 155 -1.49 8.00 23.06
C ALA A 155 -0.95 8.98 22.01
N ASP A 156 -0.69 10.22 22.44
CA ASP A 156 -0.07 11.24 21.60
C ASP A 156 1.42 10.95 21.33
N ALA A 157 2.00 11.66 20.36
CA ALA A 157 3.42 11.52 20.04
C ALA A 157 4.29 11.84 21.27
N GLY A 158 5.16 10.91 21.65
CA GLY A 158 6.01 11.05 22.85
C GLY A 158 5.32 10.78 24.16
N GLU A 159 4.03 10.49 24.18
CA GLU A 159 3.32 10.12 25.40
C GLU A 159 3.70 8.71 25.86
N HIS A 160 3.79 8.51 27.17
CA HIS A 160 4.10 7.20 27.74
C HIS A 160 2.99 6.20 27.49
N VAL A 161 3.28 5.20 26.66
CA VAL A 161 2.42 4.03 26.49
C VAL A 161 2.61 3.10 27.69
N LYS A 162 1.58 3.00 28.54
CA LYS A 162 1.61 2.15 29.73
C LYS A 162 1.17 0.73 29.39
N ASN A 163 1.68 -0.24 30.16
CA ASN A 163 1.11 -1.58 30.18
C ASN A 163 -0.35 -1.51 30.67
N GLY A 164 -1.19 -2.38 30.15
CA GLY A 164 -2.61 -2.36 30.49
C GLY A 164 -3.34 -3.60 30.00
N ILE A 165 -4.65 -3.48 29.93
CA ILE A 165 -5.54 -4.51 29.39
C ILE A 165 -6.39 -3.85 28.31
N ASP A 166 -6.48 -4.48 27.12
CA ASP A 166 -7.39 -4.02 26.08
C ASP A 166 -8.85 -4.20 26.53
N THR A 167 -9.58 -3.11 26.65
CA THR A 167 -10.95 -3.12 27.17
C THR A 167 -11.93 -3.91 26.31
N LYS A 168 -11.61 -4.11 25.03
CA LYS A 168 -12.48 -4.81 24.08
C LYS A 168 -12.27 -6.32 24.11
N THR A 169 -11.03 -6.78 24.21
CA THR A 169 -10.69 -8.20 24.15
C THR A 169 -10.30 -8.80 25.49
N GLY A 170 -10.01 -7.98 26.49
CA GLY A 170 -9.49 -8.43 27.78
C GLY A 170 -8.04 -8.89 27.76
N LEU A 171 -7.34 -8.71 26.63
CA LEU A 171 -5.96 -9.16 26.46
C LEU A 171 -4.96 -8.19 27.12
N PRO A 172 -3.88 -8.69 27.73
CA PRO A 172 -2.83 -7.84 28.29
C PRO A 172 -2.07 -7.12 27.16
N ILE A 173 -1.78 -5.84 27.41
CA ILE A 173 -0.97 -4.97 26.55
C ILE A 173 0.34 -4.69 27.24
N VAL A 174 1.44 -4.96 26.55
CA VAL A 174 2.81 -4.65 26.97
C VAL A 174 3.34 -3.54 26.08
N SER A 175 3.79 -2.45 26.68
CA SER A 175 4.39 -1.33 25.96
C SER A 175 5.80 -1.68 25.47
N LEU A 176 6.05 -1.43 24.20
CA LEU A 176 7.39 -1.43 23.58
C LEU A 176 7.87 0.01 23.31
N TYR A 177 7.60 0.93 24.24
CA TYR A 177 7.99 2.32 24.13
C TYR A 177 8.72 2.80 25.40
N GLY A 178 9.53 3.84 25.28
CA GLY A 178 10.34 4.35 26.39
C GLY A 178 11.49 3.41 26.75
N ASP A 179 11.54 2.96 27.99
CA ASP A 179 12.62 2.11 28.49
C ASP A 179 12.50 0.63 28.10
N ASN A 180 11.35 0.18 27.62
CA ASN A 180 11.08 -1.20 27.22
C ASN A 180 10.86 -1.32 25.70
N LYS A 181 11.90 -1.06 24.93
CA LYS A 181 11.80 -1.09 23.44
C LYS A 181 11.88 -2.50 22.85
N LYS A 182 12.53 -3.42 23.56
CA LYS A 182 12.72 -4.82 23.18
C LYS A 182 11.92 -5.72 24.12
N PRO A 183 11.13 -6.67 23.62
CA PRO A 183 10.47 -7.66 24.47
C PRO A 183 11.48 -8.39 25.36
N LYS A 184 11.17 -8.49 26.65
CA LYS A 184 12.00 -9.21 27.62
C LYS A 184 11.68 -10.70 27.62
N ALA A 185 12.66 -11.54 28.00
CA ALA A 185 12.47 -12.99 28.05
C ALA A 185 11.28 -13.40 28.92
N GLU A 186 11.04 -12.71 30.04
CA GLU A 186 9.91 -12.97 30.94
C GLU A 186 8.56 -12.70 30.26
N GLN A 187 8.50 -11.69 29.39
CA GLN A 187 7.30 -11.35 28.60
C GLN A 187 7.04 -12.41 27.52
N LEU A 188 8.08 -13.00 26.98
CA LEU A 188 8.00 -14.03 25.92
C LEU A 188 7.82 -15.45 26.47
N GLN A 189 7.82 -15.66 27.78
CA GLN A 189 7.68 -16.99 28.38
C GLN A 189 6.36 -17.64 27.96
N GLY A 190 6.41 -18.81 27.31
CA GLY A 190 5.23 -19.53 26.81
C GLY A 190 4.55 -18.94 25.59
N VAL A 191 5.26 -18.05 24.85
CA VAL A 191 4.91 -17.62 23.49
C VAL A 191 5.56 -18.58 22.51
N ASP A 192 4.77 -19.14 21.61
CA ASP A 192 5.24 -20.05 20.57
C ASP A 192 5.55 -19.33 19.26
N LEU A 193 4.91 -18.18 19.04
CA LEU A 193 5.05 -17.39 17.81
C LEU A 193 4.70 -15.92 18.05
N ILE A 194 5.44 -15.02 17.41
CA ILE A 194 5.14 -13.59 17.35
C ILE A 194 4.59 -13.24 15.99
N LEU A 195 3.41 -12.60 15.96
CA LEU A 195 2.80 -12.06 14.75
C LEU A 195 2.99 -10.55 14.75
N PHE A 196 3.67 -10.00 13.74
CA PHE A 196 3.90 -8.57 13.58
C PHE A 196 3.02 -8.00 12.48
N ASP A 197 2.22 -6.97 12.78
CA ASP A 197 1.35 -6.30 11.82
C ASP A 197 1.27 -4.81 12.13
N ILE A 198 2.11 -4.02 11.51
CA ILE A 198 2.13 -2.55 11.64
C ILE A 198 2.39 -1.96 10.26
N GLN A 199 1.64 -0.91 9.89
CA GLN A 199 1.91 -0.14 8.69
C GLN A 199 3.15 0.72 8.90
N ASP A 200 4.23 0.42 8.19
CA ASP A 200 5.34 1.36 8.07
C ASP A 200 5.04 2.40 6.99
N VAL A 201 5.69 3.56 7.07
CA VAL A 201 5.46 4.69 6.16
C VAL A 201 6.64 4.95 5.23
N GLY A 202 7.67 4.10 5.26
CA GLY A 202 8.82 4.15 4.37
C GLY A 202 9.75 5.34 4.59
N VAL A 203 9.78 5.92 5.80
CA VAL A 203 10.67 7.03 6.16
C VAL A 203 11.53 6.68 7.37
N ARG A 204 12.81 7.06 7.33
CA ARG A 204 13.82 6.65 8.32
C ARG A 204 13.57 7.11 9.76
N PHE A 205 12.86 8.22 9.95
CA PHE A 205 12.57 8.75 11.27
C PHE A 205 11.37 8.09 11.95
N TYR A 206 10.62 7.24 11.25
CA TYR A 206 9.59 6.40 11.86
C TYR A 206 10.23 5.20 12.58
N THR A 207 9.76 4.95 13.81
CA THR A 207 10.40 4.00 14.72
C THR A 207 9.93 2.56 14.56
N TYR A 208 8.93 2.27 13.73
CA TYR A 208 8.32 0.94 13.63
C TYR A 208 9.26 -0.12 13.05
N ILE A 209 10.13 0.24 12.13
CA ILE A 209 11.16 -0.67 11.62
C ILE A 209 12.16 -1.06 12.73
N SER A 210 12.47 -0.12 13.64
CA SER A 210 13.31 -0.41 14.81
C SER A 210 12.57 -1.34 15.79
N THR A 211 11.26 -1.15 15.99
CA THR A 211 10.44 -2.06 16.77
C THR A 211 10.48 -3.48 16.21
N LEU A 212 10.35 -3.64 14.88
CA LEU A 212 10.48 -4.94 14.23
C LEU A 212 11.85 -5.57 14.49
N SER A 213 12.94 -4.80 14.35
CA SER A 213 14.29 -5.29 14.62
C SER A 213 14.46 -5.79 16.06
N TYR A 214 13.99 -5.06 17.05
CA TYR A 214 14.03 -5.47 18.45
C TYR A 214 13.18 -6.70 18.74
N VAL A 215 12.01 -6.81 18.10
CA VAL A 215 11.15 -7.98 18.22
C VAL A 215 11.81 -9.21 17.62
N MET A 216 12.42 -9.10 16.45
CA MET A 216 13.14 -10.19 15.79
C MET A 216 14.37 -10.63 16.61
N GLU A 217 15.11 -9.69 17.18
CA GLU A 217 16.24 -9.97 18.07
C GLU A 217 15.78 -10.73 19.32
N ALA A 218 14.74 -10.25 20.01
CA ALA A 218 14.19 -10.91 21.18
C ALA A 218 13.64 -12.30 20.86
N ALA A 219 12.98 -12.47 19.71
CA ALA A 219 12.48 -13.76 19.25
C ALA A 219 13.62 -14.75 18.98
N ALA A 220 14.69 -14.30 18.30
CA ALA A 220 15.87 -15.13 18.04
C ALA A 220 16.55 -15.59 19.33
N GLU A 221 16.72 -14.71 20.31
CA GLU A 221 17.29 -15.03 21.61
C GLU A 221 16.47 -16.06 22.40
N ASN A 222 15.16 -16.13 22.16
CA ASN A 222 14.23 -17.04 22.84
C ASN A 222 13.75 -18.21 21.96
N ASN A 223 14.32 -18.39 20.76
CA ASN A 223 13.94 -19.42 19.77
C ASN A 223 12.43 -19.41 19.42
N ILE A 224 11.88 -18.21 19.24
CA ILE A 224 10.48 -17.99 18.88
C ILE A 224 10.39 -17.61 17.40
N GLU A 225 9.44 -18.19 16.69
CA GLU A 225 9.15 -17.85 15.29
C GLU A 225 8.49 -16.48 15.17
N VAL A 226 8.86 -15.71 14.13
CA VAL A 226 8.22 -14.41 13.83
C VAL A 226 7.57 -14.48 12.46
N ILE A 227 6.30 -14.12 12.38
CA ILE A 227 5.58 -13.91 11.13
C ILE A 227 5.30 -12.41 10.98
N VAL A 228 5.71 -11.84 9.85
CA VAL A 228 5.41 -10.46 9.50
C VAL A 228 4.28 -10.45 8.47
N LEU A 229 3.18 -9.78 8.81
CA LEU A 229 2.10 -9.48 7.88
C LEU A 229 2.45 -8.20 7.13
N ASP A 230 3.08 -8.37 5.97
CA ASP A 230 3.57 -7.26 5.17
C ASP A 230 2.44 -6.35 4.66
N ARG A 231 2.70 -5.05 4.67
CA ARG A 231 1.81 -4.00 4.20
C ARG A 231 2.51 -3.15 3.16
N PRO A 232 1.80 -2.69 2.12
CA PRO A 232 2.41 -1.89 1.06
C PRO A 232 3.01 -0.60 1.62
N ASN A 233 4.22 -0.27 1.16
CA ASN A 233 4.81 1.01 1.46
C ASN A 233 4.00 2.12 0.76
N PRO A 234 3.51 3.16 1.47
CA PRO A 234 2.75 4.25 0.86
C PRO A 234 3.55 5.10 -0.14
N HIS A 235 4.88 5.01 -0.10
CA HIS A 235 5.78 5.65 -1.06
C HIS A 235 6.10 4.75 -2.28
N ASP A 236 5.35 3.64 -2.46
CA ASP A 236 5.47 2.70 -3.56
C ASP A 236 6.90 2.15 -3.74
N GLY A 237 7.37 2.01 -4.97
CA GLY A 237 8.69 1.48 -5.29
C GLY A 237 9.85 2.46 -5.09
N TYR A 238 9.61 3.64 -4.54
CA TYR A 238 10.67 4.61 -4.28
C TYR A 238 11.40 4.24 -2.99
N THR A 239 12.68 3.90 -3.13
CA THR A 239 13.58 3.65 -2.00
C THR A 239 14.56 4.80 -1.94
N ASP A 240 14.45 5.63 -0.90
CA ASP A 240 15.45 6.65 -0.59
C ASP A 240 16.51 6.00 0.32
N GLY A 241 17.67 5.75 -0.28
CA GLY A 241 18.75 4.98 0.33
C GLY A 241 19.84 5.80 0.95
#